data_b7776636af4031bf9e43df031094ed70
#
_entry.id   b7776636af4031bf9e43df031094ed70
#
_cell.length_a   1.000
_cell.length_b   1.000
_cell.length_c   1.000
_cell.angle_alpha   90.00
_cell.angle_beta   90.00
_cell.angle_gamma   90.00
#
_symmetry.space_group_name_H-M   'P 1'
#
loop_
_entity.id
_entity.type
_entity.pdbx_description
1 polymer ?
#
loop_
_entity_poly.entity_id
_entity_poly.type
_entity_poly.pdbx_seq_one_letter_code
_entity_poly.pdbx_strand_id
1 'polypeptide(L)'
;MPRPIKCRKVCHFPDILEFRPSNEKGGRGEEDEKEVILLTVDEYETIRLIDKEGYSQEQCAGFMQIARPTVQIIYEIARKKVADAIIDGHPLRI
;
A
#
# COMPACT_ATOMS: atom_id res chain seq x y z
N MET A 1 -2.16 30.45 -0.49
CA MET A 1 -1.71 29.57 0.06
C MET A 1 -1.66 28.42 -0.73
N PRO A 2 -0.78 27.91 -0.85
CA PRO A 2 -0.67 26.85 -1.64
C PRO A 2 -1.26 25.70 -1.03
N ARG A 3 -1.92 25.03 -1.63
CA ARG A 3 -2.35 23.96 -1.23
C ARG A 3 -1.52 23.13 -1.76
N PRO A 4 -0.64 22.87 -1.34
CA PRO A 4 0.33 22.10 -1.79
C PRO A 4 -0.19 20.84 -2.28
N ILE A 5 -0.55 20.04 -1.55
CA ILE A 5 -0.93 18.82 -1.96
C ILE A 5 -2.31 18.59 -1.71
N LYS A 6 -3.03 18.11 -2.64
CA LYS A 6 -4.34 17.87 -2.41
C LYS A 6 -4.43 16.73 -1.52
N CYS A 7 -4.98 16.77 -0.46
CA CYS A 7 -5.11 15.71 0.48
C CYS A 7 -6.06 14.68 -0.04
N ARG A 8 -5.64 13.48 -0.16
CA ARG A 8 -6.49 12.41 -0.56
C ARG A 8 -7.19 11.92 0.67
N LYS A 9 -8.46 11.60 0.52
CA LYS A 9 -9.21 11.18 1.68
C LYS A 9 -8.94 9.73 1.96
N VAL A 10 -8.61 9.41 3.18
CA VAL A 10 -8.38 8.06 3.61
C VAL A 10 -9.36 7.77 4.71
N CYS A 11 -10.28 6.83 4.47
CA CYS A 11 -11.34 6.56 5.40
C CYS A 11 -10.90 5.76 6.59
N HIS A 12 -9.94 4.88 6.40
CA HIS A 12 -9.47 4.08 7.51
C HIS A 12 -7.95 4.06 7.50
N PHE A 13 -7.36 4.40 8.61
CA PHE A 13 -5.93 4.28 8.72
C PHE A 13 -5.59 2.91 9.24
N PRO A 14 -4.48 2.34 8.84
CA PRO A 14 -4.15 0.98 9.22
C PRO A 14 -3.75 0.87 10.68
N ASP A 15 -4.17 -0.24 11.30
CA ASP A 15 -3.74 -0.53 12.64
C ASP A 15 -2.43 -1.27 12.60
N ILE A 16 -2.20 -2.04 11.57
CA ILE A 16 -1.00 -2.81 11.43
C ILE A 16 -0.11 -2.08 10.48
N LEU A 17 1.05 -1.71 10.95
CA LEU A 17 1.92 -0.86 10.15
C LEU A 17 3.10 -1.57 9.53
N GLU A 18 3.31 -2.81 9.82
CA GLU A 18 4.44 -3.50 9.25
C GLU A 18 4.19 -4.99 9.10
N PHE A 19 4.60 -5.53 7.97
CA PHE A 19 4.51 -6.94 7.72
C PHE A 19 5.92 -7.41 7.39
N ARG A 20 6.38 -8.46 8.04
CA ARG A 20 7.71 -8.96 7.81
C ARG A 20 7.69 -10.41 7.46
N PRO A 21 8.55 -10.86 6.61
CA PRO A 21 8.63 -12.27 6.30
C PRO A 21 9.07 -13.03 7.53
N SER A 22 8.51 -14.20 7.71
CA SER A 22 8.87 -15.02 8.81
C SER A 22 9.87 -16.03 8.30
N ASN A 23 10.95 -16.22 8.99
CA ASN A 23 11.93 -17.15 8.56
C ASN A 23 11.88 -18.40 9.34
N GLU A 24 11.27 -19.42 8.77
CA GLU A 24 11.18 -20.55 9.48
C GLU A 24 12.41 -21.25 9.70
N LYS A 25 13.44 -21.10 8.94
CA LYS A 25 14.61 -21.67 9.24
C LYS A 25 15.14 -21.04 10.36
N GLY A 26 14.52 -20.30 10.95
CA GLY A 26 14.90 -19.73 12.12
C GLY A 26 15.64 -18.62 12.05
N GLY A 27 16.06 -18.28 11.43
CA GLY A 27 16.79 -17.29 11.56
C GLY A 27 16.43 -16.19 11.07
N ARG A 28 16.50 -15.26 11.38
CA ARG A 28 16.31 -14.19 10.89
C ARG A 28 17.53 -13.73 10.68
N GLY A 29 18.42 -14.02 10.41
CA GLY A 29 19.64 -13.52 10.32
C GLY A 29 19.75 -12.32 9.56
N GLU A 30 20.77 -11.69 9.67
CA GLU A 30 20.92 -10.51 9.00
C GLU A 30 21.04 -10.70 7.58
N GLU A 31 21.47 -11.78 7.16
CA GLU A 31 21.60 -11.93 5.78
C GLU A 31 20.28 -11.92 5.11
N ASP A 32 19.26 -12.09 5.85
CA ASP A 32 17.98 -12.05 5.27
C ASP A 32 17.37 -10.73 5.27
N GLU A 33 18.05 -9.73 5.75
CA GLU A 33 17.50 -8.47 5.79
C GLU A 33 17.38 -7.86 4.45
N LYS A 34 16.24 -7.58 3.94
CA LYS A 34 16.05 -6.91 2.70
C LYS A 34 15.49 -5.55 2.96
N GLU A 35 15.60 -4.69 1.96
CA GLU A 35 15.09 -3.37 2.13
C GLU A 35 13.63 -3.36 2.41
N VAL A 36 13.19 -2.47 3.25
CA VAL A 36 11.79 -2.32 3.56
C VAL A 36 11.11 -1.60 2.42
N ILE A 37 9.96 -2.11 2.01
CA ILE A 37 9.18 -1.46 0.99
C ILE A 37 8.16 -0.61 1.70
N LEU A 38 8.10 0.66 1.36
CA LEU A 38 7.18 1.57 2.02
C LEU A 38 5.92 1.73 1.19
N LEU A 39 4.79 1.44 1.81
CA LEU A 39 3.51 1.60 1.16
C LEU A 39 2.90 2.85 1.75
N THR A 40 2.57 3.82 0.94
CA THR A 40 2.00 5.05 1.47
C THR A 40 0.56 4.81 1.89
N VAL A 41 0.03 5.74 2.67
CA VAL A 41 -1.33 5.56 3.18
C VAL A 41 -2.34 5.57 2.05
N ASP A 42 -2.13 6.39 1.01
CA ASP A 42 -3.07 6.40 -0.09
C ASP A 42 -2.94 5.12 -0.91
N GLU A 43 -1.75 4.54 -1.00
CA GLU A 43 -1.60 3.25 -1.66
C GLU A 43 -2.31 2.17 -0.86
N TYR A 44 -2.19 2.23 0.46
CA TYR A 44 -2.89 1.29 1.32
C TYR A 44 -4.40 1.42 1.09
N GLU A 45 -4.89 2.65 0.99
CA GLU A 45 -6.32 2.86 0.84
C GLU A 45 -6.85 2.31 -0.48
N THR A 46 -6.08 2.44 -1.56
CA THR A 46 -6.55 1.87 -2.82
C THR A 46 -6.62 0.35 -2.75
N ILE A 47 -5.65 -0.28 -2.08
CA ILE A 47 -5.68 -1.73 -1.92
C ILE A 47 -6.89 -2.11 -1.07
N ARG A 48 -7.12 -1.37 0.00
CA ARG A 48 -8.22 -1.69 0.87
C ARG A 48 -9.56 -1.56 0.15
N LEU A 49 -9.76 -0.46 -0.56
CA LEU A 49 -11.05 -0.24 -1.19
C LEU A 49 -11.28 -1.16 -2.38
N ILE A 50 -10.27 -1.36 -3.19
CA ILE A 50 -10.47 -2.14 -4.40
C ILE A 50 -10.30 -3.63 -4.15
N ASP A 51 -9.22 -4.01 -3.54
CA ASP A 51 -8.93 -5.44 -3.40
C ASP A 51 -9.63 -6.07 -2.21
N LYS A 52 -9.82 -5.34 -1.13
CA LYS A 52 -10.46 -5.92 0.02
C LYS A 52 -11.96 -5.71 -0.01
N GLU A 53 -12.42 -4.50 -0.25
CA GLU A 53 -13.83 -4.22 -0.23
C GLU A 53 -14.53 -4.47 -1.55
N GLY A 54 -13.79 -4.56 -2.62
CA GLY A 54 -14.39 -4.89 -3.91
C GLY A 54 -14.95 -3.71 -4.70
N TYR A 55 -14.56 -2.52 -4.36
CA TYR A 55 -15.04 -1.38 -5.10
C TYR A 55 -14.31 -1.22 -6.42
N SER A 56 -14.92 -0.55 -7.36
CA SER A 56 -14.27 -0.28 -8.64
C SER A 56 -13.31 0.88 -8.48
N GLN A 57 -12.48 1.11 -9.47
CA GLN A 57 -11.58 2.25 -9.43
C GLN A 57 -12.36 3.54 -9.39
N GLU A 58 -13.48 3.60 -10.08
CA GLU A 58 -14.26 4.79 -10.08
C GLU A 58 -14.86 5.05 -8.71
N GLN A 59 -15.36 4.02 -8.04
CA GLN A 59 -15.89 4.19 -6.71
C GLN A 59 -14.78 4.56 -5.75
N CYS A 60 -13.62 3.97 -5.91
CA CYS A 60 -12.49 4.30 -5.09
C CYS A 60 -12.11 5.78 -5.25
N ALA A 61 -12.14 6.26 -6.49
CA ALA A 61 -11.83 7.65 -6.76
C ALA A 61 -12.81 8.56 -6.02
N GLY A 62 -14.06 8.18 -6.01
CA GLY A 62 -15.07 8.97 -5.31
C GLY A 62 -14.80 9.03 -3.82
N PHE A 63 -14.47 7.89 -3.22
CA PHE A 63 -14.19 7.86 -1.81
C PHE A 63 -12.95 8.66 -1.46
N MET A 64 -11.92 8.58 -2.27
CA MET A 64 -10.68 9.27 -1.98
C MET A 64 -10.66 10.70 -2.49
N GLN A 65 -11.70 11.07 -3.24
CA GLN A 65 -11.83 12.43 -3.76
C GLN A 65 -10.66 12.81 -4.65
N ILE A 66 -10.33 11.91 -5.56
CA ILE A 66 -9.31 12.16 -6.54
C ILE A 66 -9.81 11.62 -7.87
N ALA A 67 -9.13 11.94 -8.93
CA ALA A 67 -9.54 11.53 -10.25
C ALA A 67 -9.27 10.04 -10.45
N ARG A 68 -10.10 9.39 -11.24
CA ARG A 68 -9.92 7.98 -11.47
C ARG A 68 -8.56 7.63 -12.08
N PRO A 69 -8.03 8.37 -13.04
CA PRO A 69 -6.71 8.03 -13.56
C PRO A 69 -5.64 8.07 -12.47
N THR A 70 -5.79 8.93 -11.48
CA THR A 70 -4.86 8.99 -10.39
C THR A 70 -4.98 7.72 -9.54
N VAL A 71 -6.21 7.25 -9.32
CA VAL A 71 -6.40 6.01 -8.58
C VAL A 71 -5.71 4.87 -9.32
N GLN A 72 -5.82 4.84 -10.63
CA GLN A 72 -5.22 3.76 -11.38
C GLN A 72 -3.71 3.73 -11.18
N ILE A 73 -3.06 4.88 -11.20
CA ILE A 73 -1.64 4.95 -11.03
C ILE A 73 -1.25 4.53 -9.62
N ILE A 74 -1.95 5.04 -8.61
CA ILE A 74 -1.66 4.70 -7.24
C ILE A 74 -1.84 3.20 -7.01
N TYR A 75 -2.92 2.67 -7.55
CA TYR A 75 -3.25 1.27 -7.36
C TYR A 75 -2.21 0.37 -8.02
N GLU A 76 -1.75 0.72 -9.21
CA GLU A 76 -0.76 -0.09 -9.89
C GLU A 76 0.55 -0.09 -9.11
N ILE A 77 0.95 1.04 -8.59
CA ILE A 77 2.17 1.12 -7.81
C ILE A 77 1.98 0.32 -6.51
N ALA A 78 0.82 0.44 -5.89
CA ALA A 78 0.56 -0.25 -4.64
C ALA A 78 0.62 -1.76 -4.83
N ARG A 79 0.01 -2.26 -5.89
CA ARG A 79 0.01 -3.69 -6.13
C ARG A 79 1.39 -4.22 -6.44
N LYS A 80 2.19 -3.43 -7.15
CA LYS A 80 3.54 -3.85 -7.45
C LYS A 80 4.35 -3.94 -6.16
N LYS A 81 4.16 -2.99 -5.26
CA LYS A 81 4.87 -3.00 -4.01
C LYS A 81 4.50 -4.23 -3.18
N VAL A 82 3.22 -4.55 -3.13
CA VAL A 82 2.77 -5.71 -2.39
C VAL A 82 3.34 -6.98 -3.02
N ALA A 83 3.34 -7.05 -4.34
CA ALA A 83 3.87 -8.22 -5.03
C ALA A 83 5.36 -8.38 -4.74
N ASP A 84 6.10 -7.28 -4.77
CA ASP A 84 7.53 -7.35 -4.49
C ASP A 84 7.77 -7.82 -3.06
N ALA A 85 6.95 -7.37 -2.13
CA ALA A 85 7.11 -7.78 -0.75
C ALA A 85 6.86 -9.27 -0.60
N ILE A 86 5.79 -9.76 -1.20
CA ILE A 86 5.42 -11.15 -1.06
C ILE A 86 6.35 -12.07 -1.81
N ILE A 87 6.65 -11.72 -3.04
CA ILE A 87 7.42 -12.63 -3.87
C ILE A 87 8.89 -12.63 -3.50
N ASP A 88 9.43 -11.46 -3.24
CA ASP A 88 10.84 -11.35 -2.94
C ASP A 88 11.16 -11.34 -1.45
N GLY A 89 10.15 -11.34 -0.62
CA GLY A 89 10.37 -11.43 0.81
C GLY A 89 10.86 -10.16 1.46
N HIS A 90 10.42 -9.03 0.98
CA HIS A 90 10.78 -7.77 1.62
C HIS A 90 9.80 -7.45 2.73
N PRO A 91 10.25 -6.81 3.79
CA PRO A 91 9.31 -6.29 4.77
C PRO A 91 8.50 -5.17 4.14
N LEU A 92 7.26 -5.05 4.52
CA LEU A 92 6.38 -4.03 3.99
C LEU A 92 5.94 -3.14 5.14
N ARG A 93 6.14 -1.85 5.01
CA ARG A 93 5.76 -0.92 6.07
C ARG A 93 4.79 0.10 5.51
N ILE A 94 3.77 0.40 6.26
CA ILE A 94 2.77 1.37 5.86
C ILE A 94 2.97 2.67 6.58
#